data_22e1a0dbbf06445ec713aa8cd53290e2
#
_entry.id   22e1a0dbbf06445ec713aa8cd53290e2
#
_cell.length_a   1.000
_cell.length_b   1.000
_cell.length_c   1.000
_cell.angle_alpha   90.00
_cell.angle_beta   90.00
_cell.angle_gamma   90.00
#
_symmetry.space_group_name_H-M   'P 1'
#
loop_
_entity.id
_entity.type
_entity.pdbx_description
1 polymer ?
#
loop_
_entity_poly.entity_id
_entity_poly.type
_entity_poly.pdbx_seq_one_letter_code
_entity_poly.pdbx_strand_id
1 'polypeptide(L)'
;MNKNILLRIAKVAFLLFLMIGTALIIRNNRNKVQQSQTEWTTNEGKVFGTPYHITYHSTQDMHDSILVALAQVDSSLSMFNPESQVAKINSNETDVMNPQLKHLLAQSLEISQKTDGAFDVTVAPLVNAWGFGFKNAESVSQAQIDSIMQFVGYDKISIIGDKLEKKDPRTMLDFSAIAKGYGVDQAAAVLERNGITDYMVEIGGEM
;
A
#
# COMPACT_ATOMS: atom_id res chain seq x y z
N MET A 1 40.21 -64.56 22.82
CA MET A 1 39.01 -63.77 23.05
C MET A 1 37.81 -64.44 22.35
N ASN A 2 36.75 -64.76 23.08
CA ASN A 2 35.66 -65.62 22.64
C ASN A 2 34.83 -64.93 21.50
N LYS A 3 34.73 -65.57 20.32
CA LYS A 3 34.08 -65.04 19.12
C LYS A 3 32.66 -64.52 19.37
N ASN A 4 31.97 -65.18 20.35
CA ASN A 4 30.61 -64.77 20.75
C ASN A 4 30.56 -63.45 21.56
N ILE A 5 31.64 -63.16 22.35
CA ILE A 5 31.76 -61.91 23.09
C ILE A 5 32.00 -60.72 22.11
N LEU A 6 32.89 -60.96 21.13
CA LEU A 6 33.18 -59.94 20.10
C LEU A 6 31.94 -59.56 19.30
N LEU A 7 31.10 -60.55 18.92
CA LEU A 7 29.87 -60.37 18.20
C LEU A 7 28.81 -59.59 18.99
N ARG A 8 28.72 -59.82 20.31
CA ARG A 8 27.84 -59.09 21.22
C ARG A 8 28.29 -57.66 21.38
N ILE A 9 29.57 -57.36 21.51
CA ILE A 9 30.11 -56.00 21.58
C ILE A 9 29.84 -55.24 20.28
N ALA A 10 30.04 -55.87 19.11
CA ALA A 10 29.77 -55.25 17.81
C ALA A 10 28.30 -54.89 17.64
N LYS A 11 27.36 -55.77 18.07
CA LYS A 11 25.92 -55.49 18.02
C LYS A 11 25.53 -54.31 18.93
N VAL A 12 26.06 -54.25 20.15
CA VAL A 12 25.80 -53.14 21.09
C VAL A 12 26.37 -51.83 20.55
N ALA A 13 27.60 -51.84 20.01
CA ALA A 13 28.21 -50.67 19.39
C ALA A 13 27.39 -50.15 18.17
N PHE A 14 26.88 -51.07 17.34
CA PHE A 14 26.01 -50.72 16.21
C PHE A 14 24.70 -50.12 16.67
N LEU A 15 24.05 -50.66 17.70
CA LEU A 15 22.81 -50.07 18.26
C LEU A 15 23.04 -48.69 18.86
N LEU A 16 24.16 -48.48 19.56
CA LEU A 16 24.53 -47.16 20.08
C LEU A 16 24.80 -46.16 18.95
N PHE A 17 25.45 -46.57 17.88
CA PHE A 17 25.67 -45.75 16.69
C PHE A 17 24.35 -45.34 16.03
N LEU A 18 23.38 -46.24 15.88
CA LEU A 18 22.06 -45.97 15.38
C LEU A 18 21.29 -44.97 16.29
N MET A 19 21.36 -45.17 17.61
CA MET A 19 20.71 -44.29 18.58
C MET A 19 21.30 -42.88 18.55
N ILE A 20 22.64 -42.75 18.46
CA ILE A 20 23.30 -41.45 18.34
C ILE A 20 22.95 -40.79 16.99
N GLY A 21 22.95 -41.54 15.89
CA GLY A 21 22.60 -41.05 14.56
C GLY A 21 21.16 -40.53 14.52
N THR A 22 20.20 -41.28 15.05
CA THR A 22 18.79 -40.84 15.13
C THR A 22 18.62 -39.63 16.04
N ALA A 23 19.29 -39.56 17.17
CA ALA A 23 19.27 -38.41 18.08
C ALA A 23 19.81 -37.14 17.41
N LEU A 24 20.90 -37.24 16.61
CA LEU A 24 21.48 -36.15 15.85
C LEU A 24 20.54 -35.67 14.73
N ILE A 25 19.90 -36.61 14.03
CA ILE A 25 18.89 -36.28 12.99
C ILE A 25 17.71 -35.56 13.60
N ILE A 26 17.16 -36.08 14.72
CA ILE A 26 16.03 -35.43 15.42
C ILE A 26 16.41 -34.03 15.92
N ARG A 27 17.61 -33.87 16.50
CA ARG A 27 18.13 -32.60 16.97
C ARG A 27 18.31 -31.60 15.83
N ASN A 28 18.86 -32.04 14.69
CA ASN A 28 19.04 -31.20 13.51
C ASN A 28 17.69 -30.79 12.90
N ASN A 29 16.71 -31.69 12.84
CA ASN A 29 15.35 -31.37 12.38
C ASN A 29 14.64 -30.46 13.37
N ARG A 30 14.77 -30.62 14.68
CA ARG A 30 14.22 -29.69 15.67
C ARG A 30 14.84 -28.31 15.54
N ASN A 31 16.14 -28.20 15.33
CA ASN A 31 16.82 -26.92 15.10
C ASN A 31 16.34 -26.26 13.81
N LYS A 32 16.11 -27.02 12.73
CA LYS A 32 15.53 -26.50 11.49
C LYS A 32 14.08 -26.02 11.67
N VAL A 33 13.27 -26.75 12.43
CA VAL A 33 11.87 -26.37 12.74
C VAL A 33 11.84 -25.15 13.67
N GLN A 34 12.76 -25.02 14.62
CA GLN A 34 12.87 -23.80 15.45
C GLN A 34 13.41 -22.59 14.69
N GLN A 35 14.26 -22.79 13.67
CA GLN A 35 14.72 -21.71 12.77
C GLN A 35 13.66 -21.30 11.75
N SER A 36 12.62 -22.08 11.53
CA SER A 36 11.49 -21.75 10.63
C SER A 36 10.27 -21.18 11.35
N GLN A 37 10.34 -20.88 12.64
CA GLN A 37 9.34 -20.03 13.29
C GLN A 37 9.70 -18.58 12.96
N THR A 38 9.43 -18.17 11.73
CA THR A 38 9.25 -16.78 11.39
C THR A 38 8.12 -16.26 12.28
N GLU A 39 8.41 -15.21 13.01
CA GLU A 39 7.46 -14.61 13.94
C GLU A 39 6.54 -13.66 13.15
N TRP A 40 5.28 -13.60 13.54
CA TRP A 40 4.37 -12.58 13.02
C TRP A 40 4.78 -11.23 13.60
N THR A 41 5.13 -10.31 12.72
CA THR A 41 5.43 -8.92 13.06
C THR A 41 4.20 -8.06 12.80
N THR A 42 3.84 -7.19 13.73
CA THR A 42 2.74 -6.24 13.58
C THR A 42 3.26 -4.82 13.74
N ASN A 43 2.98 -3.97 12.77
CA ASN A 43 3.27 -2.55 12.80
C ASN A 43 1.97 -1.76 12.80
N GLU A 44 1.87 -0.78 13.68
CA GLU A 44 0.69 0.07 13.84
C GLU A 44 1.10 1.55 13.90
N GLY A 45 0.18 2.42 13.51
CA GLY A 45 0.41 3.85 13.56
C GLY A 45 -0.69 4.64 12.88
N LYS A 46 -0.32 5.85 12.38
CA LYS A 46 -1.25 6.72 11.63
C LYS A 46 -0.61 7.18 10.34
N VAL A 47 -1.39 7.16 9.27
CA VAL A 47 -1.04 7.70 7.94
C VAL A 47 -2.31 8.20 7.26
N PHE A 48 -2.24 9.18 6.39
CA PHE A 48 -3.39 9.75 5.66
C PHE A 48 -4.56 10.19 6.58
N GLY A 49 -4.22 10.62 7.82
CA GLY A 49 -5.21 11.03 8.82
C GLY A 49 -5.97 9.87 9.51
N THR A 50 -5.61 8.61 9.27
CA THR A 50 -6.29 7.42 9.79
C THR A 50 -5.30 6.42 10.40
N PRO A 51 -5.73 5.49 11.30
CA PRO A 51 -4.86 4.41 11.76
C PRO A 51 -4.55 3.42 10.63
N TYR A 52 -3.43 2.70 10.77
CA TYR A 52 -3.09 1.53 9.97
C TYR A 52 -2.69 0.36 10.87
N HIS A 53 -2.91 -0.87 10.37
CA HIS A 53 -2.49 -2.12 10.99
C HIS A 53 -1.88 -3.01 9.89
N ILE A 54 -0.61 -3.36 10.04
CA ILE A 54 0.11 -4.17 9.05
C ILE A 54 0.72 -5.34 9.78
N THR A 55 0.31 -6.56 9.42
CA THR A 55 0.84 -7.80 10.00
C THR A 55 1.43 -8.66 8.89
N TYR A 56 2.62 -9.19 9.12
CA TYR A 56 3.33 -10.01 8.14
C TYR A 56 4.23 -11.04 8.81
N HIS A 57 4.51 -12.12 8.07
CA HIS A 57 5.32 -13.25 8.54
C HIS A 57 6.78 -13.06 8.13
N SER A 58 7.59 -12.47 9.01
CA SER A 58 9.01 -12.19 8.77
C SER A 58 9.77 -11.99 10.07
N THR A 59 11.04 -12.37 10.08
CA THR A 59 12.00 -12.03 11.15
C THR A 59 12.59 -10.63 10.99
N GLN A 60 12.44 -10.01 9.81
CA GLN A 60 12.90 -8.67 9.52
C GLN A 60 11.74 -7.68 9.69
N ASP A 61 11.95 -6.64 10.48
CA ASP A 61 11.01 -5.52 10.58
C ASP A 61 11.10 -4.64 9.31
N MET A 62 9.94 -4.49 8.63
CA MET A 62 9.81 -3.72 7.39
C MET A 62 9.18 -2.34 7.63
N HIS A 63 8.92 -1.96 8.88
CA HIS A 63 8.17 -0.76 9.25
C HIS A 63 8.70 0.50 8.58
N ASP A 64 10.00 0.78 8.71
CA ASP A 64 10.60 1.99 8.13
C ASP A 64 10.46 2.03 6.60
N SER A 65 10.63 0.88 5.92
CA SER A 65 10.48 0.79 4.47
C SER A 65 9.03 1.03 4.02
N ILE A 66 8.07 0.53 4.79
CA ILE A 66 6.64 0.76 4.57
C ILE A 66 6.31 2.23 4.77
N LEU A 67 6.78 2.86 5.86
CA LEU A 67 6.56 4.28 6.12
C LEU A 67 7.12 5.18 5.01
N VAL A 68 8.29 4.85 4.46
CA VAL A 68 8.85 5.57 3.31
C VAL A 68 7.93 5.47 2.08
N ALA A 69 7.40 4.28 1.79
CA ALA A 69 6.47 4.11 0.67
C ALA A 69 5.16 4.89 0.87
N LEU A 70 4.59 4.85 2.07
CA LEU A 70 3.38 5.61 2.41
C LEU A 70 3.61 7.13 2.37
N ALA A 71 4.78 7.62 2.81
CA ALA A 71 5.15 9.03 2.70
C ALA A 71 5.27 9.48 1.23
N GLN A 72 5.73 8.61 0.32
CA GLN A 72 5.75 8.88 -1.12
C GLN A 72 4.33 9.01 -1.69
N VAL A 73 3.39 8.17 -1.24
CA VAL A 73 1.97 8.29 -1.60
C VAL A 73 1.40 9.62 -1.13
N ASP A 74 1.63 10.01 0.13
CA ASP A 74 1.18 11.29 0.69
C ASP A 74 1.73 12.47 -0.11
N SER A 75 3.02 12.49 -0.38
CA SER A 75 3.68 13.54 -1.16
C SER A 75 3.18 13.65 -2.61
N SER A 76 2.58 12.59 -3.13
CA SER A 76 2.05 12.56 -4.49
C SER A 76 0.57 12.95 -4.55
N LEU A 77 -0.25 12.42 -3.65
CA LEU A 77 -1.71 12.32 -3.80
C LEU A 77 -2.51 13.04 -2.72
N SER A 78 -1.89 13.48 -1.62
CA SER A 78 -2.62 14.09 -0.51
C SER A 78 -3.17 15.48 -0.88
N MET A 79 -4.47 15.63 -0.82
CA MET A 79 -5.14 16.94 -0.96
C MET A 79 -4.84 17.86 0.23
N PHE A 80 -4.52 17.29 1.40
CA PHE A 80 -4.31 18.00 2.66
C PHE A 80 -2.85 18.41 2.91
N ASN A 81 -1.92 17.87 2.13
CA ASN A 81 -0.51 18.26 2.14
C ASN A 81 -0.27 19.33 1.06
N PRO A 82 -0.04 20.60 1.43
CA PRO A 82 0.14 21.68 0.45
C PRO A 82 1.37 21.49 -0.45
N GLU A 83 2.35 20.71 0.02
CA GLU A 83 3.56 20.40 -0.75
C GLU A 83 3.39 19.18 -1.66
N SER A 84 2.24 18.51 -1.64
CA SER A 84 1.98 17.36 -2.48
C SER A 84 1.90 17.75 -3.97
N GLN A 85 2.19 16.77 -4.82
CA GLN A 85 2.10 16.96 -6.27
C GLN A 85 0.68 17.35 -6.73
N VAL A 86 -0.34 16.68 -6.16
CA VAL A 86 -1.74 17.00 -6.51
C VAL A 86 -2.15 18.38 -6.04
N ALA A 87 -1.69 18.83 -4.87
CA ALA A 87 -1.96 20.18 -4.39
C ALA A 87 -1.37 21.26 -5.32
N LYS A 88 -0.13 21.07 -5.75
CA LYS A 88 0.54 21.96 -6.73
C LYS A 88 -0.13 21.96 -8.10
N ILE A 89 -0.65 20.84 -8.56
CA ILE A 89 -1.46 20.76 -9.77
C ILE A 89 -2.80 21.48 -9.59
N ASN A 90 -3.45 21.30 -8.46
CA ASN A 90 -4.73 21.94 -8.17
C ASN A 90 -4.62 23.46 -8.03
N SER A 91 -3.51 23.96 -7.52
CA SER A 91 -3.20 25.41 -7.48
C SER A 91 -2.68 25.99 -8.81
N ASN A 92 -2.50 25.15 -9.84
CA ASN A 92 -1.88 25.48 -11.12
C ASN A 92 -0.42 25.98 -11.01
N GLU A 93 0.29 25.59 -9.97
CA GLU A 93 1.71 25.87 -9.79
C GLU A 93 2.57 25.02 -10.74
N THR A 94 2.08 23.82 -11.08
CA THR A 94 2.69 22.92 -12.04
C THR A 94 1.64 22.15 -12.83
N ASP A 95 1.99 21.72 -14.04
CA ASP A 95 1.25 20.76 -14.87
C ASP A 95 1.95 19.39 -14.94
N VAL A 96 3.17 19.28 -14.42
CA VAL A 96 4.00 18.09 -14.49
C VAL A 96 3.64 17.11 -13.37
N MET A 97 3.41 15.86 -13.72
CA MET A 97 3.06 14.78 -12.81
C MET A 97 4.27 13.90 -12.51
N ASN A 98 4.43 13.50 -11.25
CA ASN A 98 5.32 12.40 -10.91
C ASN A 98 4.73 11.04 -11.35
N PRO A 99 5.55 9.96 -11.40
CA PRO A 99 5.08 8.65 -11.88
C PRO A 99 3.87 8.09 -11.12
N GLN A 100 3.78 8.29 -9.81
CA GLN A 100 2.67 7.77 -9.00
C GLN A 100 1.36 8.49 -9.34
N LEU A 101 1.39 9.83 -9.37
CA LEU A 101 0.20 10.62 -9.72
C LEU A 101 -0.27 10.32 -11.14
N LYS A 102 0.67 10.23 -12.11
CA LYS A 102 0.36 9.89 -13.49
C LYS A 102 -0.29 8.50 -13.60
N HIS A 103 0.27 7.51 -12.91
CA HIS A 103 -0.27 6.14 -12.88
C HIS A 103 -1.70 6.12 -12.34
N LEU A 104 -1.92 6.73 -11.18
CA LEU A 104 -3.24 6.71 -10.54
C LEU A 104 -4.26 7.55 -11.31
N LEU A 105 -3.85 8.65 -11.92
CA LEU A 105 -4.72 9.44 -12.79
C LEU A 105 -5.14 8.65 -14.02
N ALA A 106 -4.23 7.93 -14.66
CA ALA A 106 -4.57 7.08 -15.81
C ALA A 106 -5.60 6.00 -15.44
N GLN A 107 -5.42 5.33 -14.31
CA GLN A 107 -6.41 4.37 -13.78
C GLN A 107 -7.75 5.05 -13.47
N SER A 108 -7.72 6.25 -12.87
CA SER A 108 -8.93 7.03 -12.56
C SER A 108 -9.72 7.36 -13.82
N LEU A 109 -9.06 7.81 -14.87
CA LEU A 109 -9.71 8.12 -16.16
C LEU A 109 -10.31 6.88 -16.82
N GLU A 110 -9.62 5.72 -16.73
CA GLU A 110 -10.15 4.45 -17.21
C GLU A 110 -11.43 4.05 -16.46
N ILE A 111 -11.44 4.19 -15.13
CA ILE A 111 -12.62 3.90 -14.30
C ILE A 111 -13.74 4.87 -14.60
N SER A 112 -13.44 6.17 -14.74
CA SER A 112 -14.43 7.20 -15.09
C SER A 112 -15.12 6.87 -16.42
N GLN A 113 -14.36 6.47 -17.43
CA GLN A 113 -14.90 6.04 -18.73
C GLN A 113 -15.78 4.79 -18.61
N LYS A 114 -15.34 3.76 -17.87
CA LYS A 114 -16.09 2.51 -17.68
C LYS A 114 -17.39 2.69 -16.90
N THR A 115 -17.47 3.72 -16.07
CA THR A 115 -18.62 4.01 -15.21
C THR A 115 -19.49 5.16 -15.71
N ASP A 116 -19.23 5.65 -16.95
CA ASP A 116 -19.92 6.80 -17.52
C ASP A 116 -19.90 8.04 -16.61
N GLY A 117 -18.77 8.25 -15.90
CA GLY A 117 -18.57 9.36 -14.98
C GLY A 117 -19.23 9.18 -13.60
N ALA A 118 -19.74 8.00 -13.25
CA ALA A 118 -20.22 7.73 -11.90
C ALA A 118 -19.09 7.81 -10.87
N PHE A 119 -17.85 7.48 -11.27
CA PHE A 119 -16.62 7.86 -10.59
C PHE A 119 -15.94 8.97 -11.40
N ASP A 120 -15.58 10.07 -10.74
CA ASP A 120 -14.87 11.19 -11.39
C ASP A 120 -13.85 11.81 -10.44
N VAL A 121 -12.58 11.73 -10.80
CA VAL A 121 -11.47 12.29 -10.03
C VAL A 121 -11.45 13.82 -10.01
N THR A 122 -12.24 14.49 -10.86
CA THR A 122 -12.30 15.95 -10.95
C THR A 122 -13.30 16.59 -10.00
N VAL A 123 -13.91 15.83 -9.09
CA VAL A 123 -14.97 16.28 -8.17
C VAL A 123 -14.51 17.23 -7.05
N ALA A 124 -13.20 17.46 -6.89
CA ALA A 124 -12.66 18.30 -5.82
C ALA A 124 -13.37 19.65 -5.62
N PRO A 125 -13.76 20.41 -6.67
CA PRO A 125 -14.49 21.66 -6.49
C PRO A 125 -15.86 21.48 -5.84
N LEU A 126 -16.56 20.37 -6.12
CA LEU A 126 -17.83 20.02 -5.47
C LEU A 126 -17.60 19.60 -4.02
N VAL A 127 -16.62 18.73 -3.76
CA VAL A 127 -16.22 18.29 -2.41
C VAL A 127 -15.92 19.50 -1.52
N ASN A 128 -15.17 20.48 -2.05
CA ASN A 128 -14.86 21.74 -1.37
C ASN A 128 -16.11 22.60 -1.11
N ALA A 129 -17.03 22.69 -2.07
CA ALA A 129 -18.27 23.47 -1.92
C ALA A 129 -19.17 22.91 -0.83
N TRP A 130 -19.24 21.57 -0.69
CA TRP A 130 -20.01 20.89 0.35
C TRP A 130 -19.29 20.84 1.72
N GLY A 131 -18.07 21.38 1.84
CA GLY A 131 -17.33 21.50 3.09
C GLY A 131 -16.60 20.22 3.53
N PHE A 132 -16.52 19.21 2.67
CA PHE A 132 -15.72 18.00 2.94
C PHE A 132 -14.22 18.20 2.63
N GLY A 133 -13.84 19.34 2.03
CA GLY A 133 -12.45 19.72 1.75
C GLY A 133 -11.91 20.72 2.77
N PHE A 134 -11.44 21.89 2.29
CA PHE A 134 -10.74 22.91 3.10
C PHE A 134 -11.65 23.95 3.77
N LYS A 135 -12.97 23.93 3.52
CA LYS A 135 -13.92 24.93 4.02
C LYS A 135 -15.01 24.26 4.85
N ASN A 136 -15.55 25.03 5.81
CA ASN A 136 -16.75 24.61 6.53
C ASN A 136 -17.95 24.54 5.58
N ALA A 137 -18.83 23.58 5.81
CA ALA A 137 -20.05 23.41 5.05
C ALA A 137 -20.93 24.67 5.13
N GLU A 138 -21.20 25.29 3.98
CA GLU A 138 -22.24 26.26 3.77
C GLU A 138 -23.37 25.60 2.97
N SER A 139 -24.58 26.16 3.02
CA SER A 139 -25.66 25.67 2.16
C SER A 139 -25.33 25.97 0.68
N VAL A 140 -25.07 24.90 -0.09
CA VAL A 140 -24.75 25.03 -1.53
C VAL A 140 -26.07 25.14 -2.32
N SER A 141 -26.23 26.21 -3.05
CA SER A 141 -27.39 26.41 -3.94
C SER A 141 -27.23 25.66 -5.26
N GLN A 142 -28.35 25.34 -5.92
CA GLN A 142 -28.32 24.69 -7.24
C GLN A 142 -27.52 25.51 -8.25
N ALA A 143 -27.67 26.85 -8.26
CA ALA A 143 -26.90 27.71 -9.15
C ALA A 143 -25.38 27.63 -8.94
N GLN A 144 -24.93 27.45 -7.71
CA GLN A 144 -23.50 27.21 -7.43
C GLN A 144 -23.05 25.83 -7.96
N ILE A 145 -23.85 24.78 -7.77
CA ILE A 145 -23.59 23.46 -8.32
C ILE A 145 -23.46 23.52 -9.84
N ASP A 146 -24.45 24.14 -10.51
CA ASP A 146 -24.48 24.29 -11.98
C ASP A 146 -23.25 25.05 -12.49
N SER A 147 -22.80 26.07 -11.76
CA SER A 147 -21.57 26.80 -12.08
C SER A 147 -20.32 25.94 -11.94
N ILE A 148 -20.22 25.13 -10.87
CA ILE A 148 -19.07 24.24 -10.62
C ILE A 148 -19.04 23.14 -11.68
N MET A 149 -20.17 22.57 -12.07
CA MET A 149 -20.27 21.52 -13.08
C MET A 149 -19.72 21.93 -14.45
N GLN A 150 -19.55 23.22 -14.72
CA GLN A 150 -18.91 23.68 -15.96
C GLN A 150 -17.45 23.26 -16.08
N PHE A 151 -16.74 23.05 -14.97
CA PHE A 151 -15.34 22.68 -14.95
C PHE A 151 -15.06 21.38 -14.16
N VAL A 152 -16.08 20.62 -13.78
CA VAL A 152 -16.00 19.24 -13.29
C VAL A 152 -16.37 18.30 -14.43
N GLY A 153 -15.60 17.23 -14.60
CA GLY A 153 -15.80 16.20 -15.64
C GLY A 153 -14.47 15.60 -16.09
N TYR A 154 -14.36 14.28 -16.07
CA TYR A 154 -13.16 13.57 -16.49
C TYR A 154 -12.78 13.81 -17.96
N ASP A 155 -13.75 14.19 -18.79
CA ASP A 155 -13.55 14.59 -20.19
C ASP A 155 -12.86 15.97 -20.34
N LYS A 156 -12.71 16.72 -19.26
CA LYS A 156 -12.12 18.08 -19.23
C LYS A 156 -10.63 18.05 -18.91
N ILE A 157 -10.06 16.88 -18.73
CA ILE A 157 -8.63 16.68 -18.47
C ILE A 157 -8.05 15.65 -19.42
N SER A 158 -6.75 15.75 -19.70
CA SER A 158 -6.01 14.77 -20.50
C SER A 158 -4.56 14.65 -20.03
N ILE A 159 -3.97 13.47 -20.25
CA ILE A 159 -2.57 13.19 -19.97
C ILE A 159 -1.77 13.31 -21.28
N ILE A 160 -0.81 14.23 -21.35
CA ILE A 160 0.09 14.41 -22.49
C ILE A 160 1.54 14.27 -22.01
N GLY A 161 2.16 13.15 -22.34
CA GLY A 161 3.48 12.81 -21.77
C GLY A 161 3.41 12.70 -20.26
N ASP A 162 4.16 13.54 -19.53
CA ASP A 162 4.14 13.62 -18.08
C ASP A 162 3.34 14.82 -17.55
N LYS A 163 2.54 15.43 -18.41
CA LYS A 163 1.77 16.63 -18.08
C LYS A 163 0.27 16.34 -18.02
N LEU A 164 -0.39 17.04 -17.10
CA LEU A 164 -1.85 17.15 -17.05
C LEU A 164 -2.28 18.38 -17.84
N GLU A 165 -3.08 18.18 -18.86
CA GLU A 165 -3.81 19.29 -19.50
C GLU A 165 -5.22 19.43 -18.91
N LYS A 166 -5.60 20.64 -18.56
CA LYS A 166 -6.94 21.01 -18.09
C LYS A 166 -7.59 21.94 -19.11
N LYS A 167 -8.82 21.63 -19.53
CA LYS A 167 -9.62 22.56 -20.38
C LYS A 167 -9.99 23.84 -19.65
N ASP A 168 -10.09 23.79 -18.32
CA ASP A 168 -10.37 24.92 -17.45
C ASP A 168 -9.41 24.89 -16.24
N PRO A 169 -8.71 25.98 -15.92
CA PRO A 169 -7.77 26.01 -14.80
C PRO A 169 -8.43 25.82 -13.42
N ARG A 170 -9.78 25.97 -13.32
CA ARG A 170 -10.54 25.71 -12.10
C ARG A 170 -10.76 24.22 -11.83
N THR A 171 -10.53 23.35 -12.82
CA THR A 171 -10.60 21.89 -12.62
C THR A 171 -9.57 21.45 -11.59
N MET A 172 -10.00 20.70 -10.59
CA MET A 172 -9.17 20.21 -9.51
C MET A 172 -9.36 18.70 -9.33
N LEU A 173 -8.30 18.00 -8.97
CA LEU A 173 -8.29 16.56 -8.77
C LEU A 173 -8.53 16.21 -7.29
N ASP A 174 -9.25 15.13 -7.02
CA ASP A 174 -9.44 14.52 -5.72
C ASP A 174 -9.25 12.99 -5.82
N PHE A 175 -8.22 12.49 -5.15
CA PHE A 175 -7.92 11.05 -5.09
C PHE A 175 -8.40 10.39 -3.79
N SER A 176 -9.17 11.06 -2.95
CA SER A 176 -9.58 10.55 -1.63
C SER A 176 -10.29 9.20 -1.70
N ALA A 177 -11.01 8.92 -2.80
CA ALA A 177 -11.71 7.65 -3.00
C ALA A 177 -10.78 6.46 -3.28
N ILE A 178 -9.53 6.68 -3.73
CA ILE A 178 -8.64 5.60 -4.19
C ILE A 178 -7.23 5.66 -3.58
N ALA A 179 -6.82 6.81 -3.03
CA ALA A 179 -5.45 7.01 -2.53
C ALA A 179 -5.10 6.08 -1.36
N LYS A 180 -6.05 5.75 -0.47
CA LYS A 180 -5.79 4.84 0.66
C LYS A 180 -5.57 3.40 0.16
N GLY A 181 -6.42 2.91 -0.75
CA GLY A 181 -6.23 1.60 -1.40
C GLY A 181 -4.89 1.52 -2.14
N TYR A 182 -4.50 2.59 -2.84
CA TYR A 182 -3.18 2.67 -3.44
C TYR A 182 -2.05 2.63 -2.39
N GLY A 183 -2.25 3.26 -1.22
CA GLY A 183 -1.33 3.15 -0.08
C GLY A 183 -1.19 1.72 0.42
N VAL A 184 -2.30 0.96 0.51
CA VAL A 184 -2.30 -0.47 0.83
C VAL A 184 -1.46 -1.24 -0.19
N ASP A 185 -1.67 -1.03 -1.49
CA ASP A 185 -0.90 -1.67 -2.56
C ASP A 185 0.61 -1.34 -2.47
N GLN A 186 0.97 -0.10 -2.14
CA GLN A 186 2.38 0.27 -2.00
C GLN A 186 3.04 -0.37 -0.78
N ALA A 187 2.34 -0.49 0.34
CA ALA A 187 2.82 -1.22 1.51
C ALA A 187 2.97 -2.72 1.22
N ALA A 188 1.98 -3.34 0.57
CA ALA A 188 2.05 -4.73 0.11
C ALA A 188 3.24 -4.95 -0.84
N ALA A 189 3.44 -4.06 -1.80
CA ALA A 189 4.58 -4.13 -2.73
C ALA A 189 5.95 -4.03 -2.03
N VAL A 190 6.06 -3.33 -0.89
CA VAL A 190 7.28 -3.35 -0.07
C VAL A 190 7.51 -4.75 0.49
N LEU A 191 6.49 -5.39 1.04
CA LEU A 191 6.58 -6.74 1.61
C LEU A 191 6.94 -7.77 0.54
N GLU A 192 6.24 -7.75 -0.59
CA GLU A 192 6.46 -8.68 -1.72
C GLU A 192 7.85 -8.58 -2.32
N ARG A 193 8.40 -7.36 -2.52
CA ARG A 193 9.77 -7.15 -3.00
C ARG A 193 10.83 -7.71 -2.06
N ASN A 194 10.49 -7.89 -0.78
CA ASN A 194 11.35 -8.52 0.23
C ASN A 194 11.04 -10.01 0.44
N GLY A 195 10.24 -10.63 -0.46
CA GLY A 195 9.92 -12.05 -0.42
C GLY A 195 8.93 -12.46 0.67
N ILE A 196 8.21 -11.50 1.25
CA ILE A 196 7.17 -11.74 2.27
C ILE A 196 5.84 -11.90 1.54
N THR A 197 5.26 -13.10 1.63
CA THR A 197 4.02 -13.50 0.92
C THR A 197 2.82 -13.64 1.85
N ASP A 198 3.07 -13.78 3.15
CA ASP A 198 2.03 -13.95 4.16
C ASP A 198 1.92 -12.62 4.93
N TYR A 199 0.92 -11.82 4.58
CA TYR A 199 0.71 -10.51 5.19
C TYR A 199 -0.76 -10.07 5.11
N MET A 200 -1.10 -9.08 5.94
CA MET A 200 -2.31 -8.29 5.87
C MET A 200 -1.92 -6.82 6.02
N VAL A 201 -2.43 -5.98 5.16
CA VAL A 201 -2.27 -4.51 5.22
C VAL A 201 -3.66 -3.89 5.33
N GLU A 202 -3.88 -3.10 6.37
CA GLU A 202 -5.11 -2.33 6.57
C GLU A 202 -4.75 -0.86 6.81
N ILE A 203 -5.39 0.06 6.09
CA ILE A 203 -5.24 1.51 6.25
C ILE A 203 -6.63 2.16 6.25
N GLY A 204 -7.13 2.54 7.43
CA GLY A 204 -8.41 3.23 7.56
C GLY A 204 -9.62 2.46 7.01
N GLY A 205 -9.59 1.13 7.09
CA GLY A 205 -10.64 0.23 6.63
C GLY A 205 -10.43 -0.34 5.21
N GLU A 206 -9.51 0.20 4.41
CA GLU A 206 -9.09 -0.39 3.14
C GLU A 206 -8.06 -1.50 3.39
N MET A 207 -8.23 -2.64 2.69
CA MET A 207 -7.35 -3.81 2.78
C MET A 207 -6.92 -4.27 1.39
#